data_b8fdff690062ab7b7cf950946b277481
#
_entry.id   b8fdff690062ab7b7cf950946b277481
#
_cell.length_a   1.000
_cell.length_b   1.000
_cell.length_c   1.000
_cell.angle_alpha   90.00
_cell.angle_beta   90.00
_cell.angle_gamma   90.00
#
_symmetry.space_group_name_H-M   'P 1'
#
loop_
_entity.id
_entity.type
_entity.pdbx_description
1 polymer ?
#
loop_
_entity_poly.entity_id
_entity_poly.type
_entity_poly.pdbx_seq_one_letter_code
_entity_poly.pdbx_strand_id
1 'polypeptide(L)'
;MLPTRSRMHRPGDYRAAVRGGVRSGRPTLVVHAGRHAQFRLDLADRTDLSTASVDKCDPGGLLVSDVMTTSRPDLDVTPRVGFVVSKAVGNAVTRNRVKRGLRHLCRPLVDELEDGTVVVVRALPAAVTQPDRVARDLDGAWHQALRKLR
;
A
#
# COMPACT_ATOMS: atom_id res chain seq x y z
N MET A 1 10.85 -9.83 8.81
CA MET A 1 9.43 -9.45 8.65
C MET A 1 9.28 -7.95 8.85
N LEU A 2 8.37 -7.31 8.13
CA LEU A 2 8.10 -5.88 8.30
C LEU A 2 7.54 -5.60 9.70
N PRO A 3 8.05 -4.61 10.46
CA PRO A 3 7.55 -4.25 11.78
C PRO A 3 6.05 -3.92 11.75
N THR A 4 5.33 -4.23 12.82
CA THR A 4 3.87 -4.00 12.89
C THR A 4 3.52 -2.52 12.74
N ARG A 5 4.31 -1.62 13.32
CA ARG A 5 4.17 -0.15 13.22
C ARG A 5 4.27 0.38 11.78
N SER A 6 5.09 -0.26 10.94
CA SER A 6 5.28 0.12 9.54
C SER A 6 4.27 -0.54 8.59
N ARG A 7 3.29 -1.29 9.12
CA ARG A 7 2.25 -1.90 8.30
C ARG A 7 1.03 -0.99 8.23
N MET A 8 0.50 -0.84 7.03
CA MET A 8 -0.76 -0.14 6.82
C MET A 8 -1.93 -1.05 7.15
N HIS A 9 -2.84 -0.60 8.03
CA HIS A 9 -4.01 -1.36 8.47
C HIS A 9 -5.34 -0.72 8.02
N ARG A 10 -5.40 0.61 7.93
CA ARG A 10 -6.65 1.32 7.65
C ARG A 10 -6.98 1.32 6.15
N PRO A 11 -8.20 0.92 5.75
CA PRO A 11 -8.62 0.96 4.34
C PRO A 11 -8.57 2.37 3.72
N GLY A 12 -8.83 3.40 4.53
CA GLY A 12 -8.73 4.79 4.12
C GLY A 12 -7.34 5.20 3.65
N ASP A 13 -6.30 4.75 4.35
CA ASP A 13 -4.91 5.06 4.00
C ASP A 13 -4.52 4.46 2.63
N TYR A 14 -5.03 3.25 2.31
CA TYR A 14 -4.82 2.65 0.99
C TYR A 14 -5.47 3.45 -0.13
N ARG A 15 -6.72 3.89 0.07
CA ARG A 15 -7.45 4.68 -0.92
C ARG A 15 -6.78 6.03 -1.15
N ALA A 16 -6.39 6.69 -0.08
CA ALA A 16 -5.71 7.96 -0.12
C ALA A 16 -4.36 7.85 -0.85
N ALA A 17 -3.53 6.86 -0.49
CA ALA A 17 -2.24 6.62 -1.15
C ALA A 17 -2.36 6.32 -2.65
N VAL A 18 -3.40 5.59 -3.06
CA VAL A 18 -3.62 5.25 -4.48
C VAL A 18 -4.17 6.43 -5.28
N ARG A 19 -5.02 7.28 -4.68
CA ARG A 19 -5.64 8.41 -5.38
C ARG A 19 -4.78 9.66 -5.40
N GLY A 20 -4.22 10.04 -4.25
CA GLY A 20 -3.43 11.27 -4.09
C GLY A 20 -1.92 11.07 -4.22
N GLY A 21 -1.45 9.83 -4.27
CA GLY A 21 -0.03 9.51 -4.32
C GLY A 21 0.57 9.52 -5.73
N VAL A 22 1.87 9.66 -5.77
CA VAL A 22 2.66 9.50 -6.99
C VAL A 22 2.71 8.04 -7.40
N ARG A 23 2.51 7.76 -8.68
CA ARG A 23 2.51 6.40 -9.24
C ARG A 23 3.82 6.11 -10.00
N SER A 24 4.38 4.92 -9.74
CA SER A 24 5.45 4.31 -10.52
C SER A 24 5.09 2.88 -10.89
N GLY A 25 4.90 2.61 -12.19
CA GLY A 25 4.52 1.29 -12.71
C GLY A 25 5.69 0.52 -13.27
N ARG A 26 5.72 -0.80 -13.02
CA ARG A 26 6.60 -1.79 -13.64
C ARG A 26 5.77 -2.99 -14.10
N PRO A 27 6.28 -3.86 -14.96
CA PRO A 27 5.52 -5.00 -15.48
C PRO A 27 4.95 -5.91 -14.40
N THR A 28 5.67 -6.13 -13.28
CA THR A 28 5.26 -7.05 -12.22
C THR A 28 4.46 -6.38 -11.09
N LEU A 29 4.60 -5.05 -10.93
CA LEU A 29 3.96 -4.33 -9.82
C LEU A 29 3.83 -2.82 -10.09
N VAL A 30 3.02 -2.17 -9.26
CA VAL A 30 2.87 -0.71 -9.24
C VAL A 30 3.11 -0.22 -7.81
N VAL A 31 3.94 0.80 -7.66
CA VAL A 31 4.19 1.48 -6.38
C VAL A 31 3.47 2.83 -6.40
N HIS A 32 2.70 3.09 -5.35
CA HIS A 32 2.11 4.39 -5.06
C HIS A 32 2.78 4.94 -3.81
N ALA A 33 3.28 6.17 -3.86
CA ALA A 33 3.89 6.83 -2.71
C ALA A 33 3.25 8.19 -2.47
N GLY A 34 3.07 8.57 -1.21
CA GLY A 34 2.52 9.85 -0.83
C GLY A 34 2.87 10.21 0.60
N ARG A 35 2.56 11.45 1.02
CA ARG A 35 2.78 11.91 2.40
C ARG A 35 1.47 11.85 3.18
N HIS A 36 1.52 11.39 4.41
CA HIS A 36 0.35 11.24 5.27
C HIS A 36 -0.43 12.56 5.49
N ALA A 37 0.27 13.68 5.53
CA ALA A 37 -0.35 15.01 5.66
C ALA A 37 -1.23 15.38 4.45
N GLN A 38 -0.81 15.04 3.24
CA GLN A 38 -1.58 15.30 2.01
C GLN A 38 -2.91 14.53 1.98
N PHE A 39 -2.92 13.31 2.56
CA PHE A 39 -4.12 12.48 2.58
C PHE A 39 -5.19 12.97 3.56
N ARG A 40 -4.82 13.76 4.57
CA ARG A 40 -5.78 14.34 5.52
C ARG A 40 -6.54 15.53 4.91
N LEU A 41 -5.92 16.30 4.06
CA LEU A 41 -6.55 17.42 3.37
C LEU A 41 -7.58 16.93 2.33
N ASP A 42 -7.24 15.89 1.56
CA ASP A 42 -8.14 15.30 0.56
C ASP A 42 -9.39 14.61 1.17
N LEU A 43 -9.31 14.17 2.44
CA LEU A 43 -10.44 13.57 3.15
C LEU A 43 -11.39 14.63 3.73
N ALA A 44 -10.89 15.83 4.04
CA ALA A 44 -11.70 16.93 4.60
C ALA A 44 -12.54 17.64 3.53
N ASP A 45 -12.10 17.62 2.26
CA ASP A 45 -12.76 18.32 1.15
C ASP A 45 -13.79 17.46 0.38
N ARG A 46 -14.02 16.21 0.80
CA ARG A 46 -14.97 15.30 0.14
C ARG A 46 -15.99 14.70 1.07
N THR A 47 -16.88 15.53 1.56
CA THR A 47 -18.21 15.14 2.04
C THR A 47 -19.20 15.03 0.88
N ASP A 48 -18.79 14.52 -0.28
CA ASP A 48 -19.74 14.18 -1.34
C ASP A 48 -19.78 12.67 -1.56
N LEU A 49 -20.89 12.13 -1.08
CA LEU A 49 -21.43 10.82 -1.36
C LEU A 49 -21.72 10.69 -2.85
N SER A 50 -20.81 10.11 -3.61
CA SER A 50 -21.14 9.52 -4.90
C SER A 50 -20.56 8.13 -4.98
N THR A 51 -21.45 7.18 -4.83
CA THR A 51 -21.29 5.76 -5.11
C THR A 51 -20.90 5.55 -6.58
N ALA A 52 -19.62 5.41 -6.86
CA ALA A 52 -19.17 4.86 -8.12
C ALA A 52 -18.34 3.62 -7.83
N SER A 53 -18.85 2.51 -8.32
CA SER A 53 -18.31 1.16 -8.42
C SER A 53 -16.82 1.04 -8.11
N VAL A 54 -16.50 0.78 -6.88
CA VAL A 54 -15.19 0.26 -6.51
C VAL A 54 -15.30 -1.25 -6.66
N ASP A 55 -14.59 -1.81 -7.65
CA ASP A 55 -14.30 -3.23 -7.67
C ASP A 55 -13.97 -3.67 -6.26
N LYS A 56 -14.80 -4.53 -5.71
CA LYS A 56 -14.67 -5.12 -4.39
C LYS A 56 -13.29 -5.74 -4.26
N CYS A 57 -12.33 -4.98 -3.78
CA CYS A 57 -11.17 -5.53 -3.10
C CYS A 57 -11.67 -6.01 -1.75
N ASP A 58 -12.18 -7.24 -1.69
CA ASP A 58 -12.40 -7.93 -0.44
C ASP A 58 -11.07 -7.99 0.32
N PRO A 59 -10.90 -7.25 1.41
CA PRO A 59 -9.93 -7.63 2.42
C PRO A 59 -10.53 -8.87 3.06
N GLY A 60 -9.93 -10.04 2.80
CA GLY A 60 -10.39 -11.31 3.36
C GLY A 60 -10.76 -11.17 4.83
N GLY A 61 -12.02 -11.46 5.11
CA GLY A 61 -12.67 -11.70 6.37
C GLY A 61 -11.94 -11.25 7.65
N LEU A 62 -12.15 -10.02 8.08
CA LEU A 62 -12.00 -9.62 9.46
C LEU A 62 -13.38 -9.19 9.93
N LEU A 63 -13.93 -10.00 10.80
CA LEU A 63 -15.11 -9.72 11.59
C LEU A 63 -15.00 -8.32 12.18
N VAL A 64 -16.00 -7.50 11.90
CA VAL A 64 -16.22 -6.20 12.49
C VAL A 64 -16.61 -6.41 13.96
N SER A 65 -15.65 -6.53 14.82
CA SER A 65 -15.85 -6.40 16.27
C SER A 65 -14.57 -5.93 16.92
N ASP A 66 -14.21 -4.68 16.63
CA ASP A 66 -13.43 -3.80 17.49
C ASP A 66 -13.53 -2.36 16.96
N VAL A 67 -14.76 -1.87 16.93
CA VAL A 67 -15.04 -0.45 16.94
C VAL A 67 -15.11 -0.04 18.38
N MET A 68 -14.03 0.36 18.95
CA MET A 68 -13.84 1.38 19.97
C MET A 68 -12.46 1.29 20.61
N THR A 69 -11.46 1.62 19.82
CA THR A 69 -10.31 2.25 20.41
C THR A 69 -10.21 3.62 19.76
N THR A 70 -10.72 4.60 20.45
CA THR A 70 -10.47 6.03 20.28
C THR A 70 -8.96 6.24 20.46
N SER A 71 -8.20 5.78 19.49
CA SER A 71 -6.79 6.13 19.41
C SER A 71 -6.75 7.51 18.79
N ARG A 72 -6.34 8.47 19.59
CA ARG A 72 -5.90 9.82 19.28
C ARG A 72 -5.42 9.91 17.83
N PRO A 73 -5.62 11.03 17.14
CA PRO A 73 -4.90 11.32 15.92
C PRO A 73 -3.43 11.52 16.32
N ASP A 74 -2.77 10.45 16.71
CA ASP A 74 -1.36 10.47 16.94
C ASP A 74 -0.72 10.89 15.63
N LEU A 75 0.08 11.90 15.74
CA LEU A 75 1.15 12.30 14.84
C LEU A 75 2.14 11.12 14.69
N ASP A 76 1.60 9.96 14.31
CA ASP A 76 2.39 8.76 14.05
C ASP A 76 3.02 8.96 12.67
N VAL A 77 4.10 9.73 12.69
CA VAL A 77 4.91 10.07 11.52
C VAL A 77 5.71 8.88 10.98
N THR A 78 5.60 7.71 11.63
CA THR A 78 6.30 6.51 11.16
C THR A 78 5.91 6.14 9.73
N PRO A 79 6.88 5.82 8.88
CA PRO A 79 6.59 5.43 7.50
C PRO A 79 5.77 4.14 7.46
N ARG A 80 4.77 4.10 6.58
CA ARG A 80 3.84 2.97 6.48
C ARG A 80 3.84 2.37 5.09
N VAL A 81 3.85 1.04 5.02
CA VAL A 81 3.81 0.29 3.77
C VAL A 81 2.60 -0.64 3.73
N GLY A 82 1.83 -0.52 2.66
CA GLY A 82 0.68 -1.35 2.37
C GLY A 82 0.90 -2.26 1.16
N PHE A 83 0.25 -3.43 1.15
CA PHE A 83 0.34 -4.40 0.05
C PHE A 83 -1.04 -4.74 -0.47
N VAL A 84 -1.24 -4.56 -1.77
CA VAL A 84 -2.47 -4.93 -2.48
C VAL A 84 -2.17 -6.04 -3.47
N VAL A 85 -2.80 -7.20 -3.28
CA VAL A 85 -2.70 -8.34 -4.20
C VAL A 85 -4.12 -8.75 -4.59
N SER A 86 -4.53 -8.40 -5.81
CA SER A 86 -5.88 -8.64 -6.31
C SER A 86 -6.14 -10.11 -6.64
N LYS A 87 -7.42 -10.49 -6.81
CA LYS A 87 -7.84 -11.83 -7.23
C LYS A 87 -7.25 -12.22 -8.60
N ALA A 88 -6.97 -11.25 -9.48
CA ALA A 88 -6.35 -11.47 -10.78
C ALA A 88 -4.93 -12.07 -10.72
N VAL A 89 -4.24 -11.97 -9.58
CA VAL A 89 -2.91 -12.56 -9.37
C VAL A 89 -2.98 -14.08 -9.18
N GLY A 90 -4.09 -14.59 -8.66
CA GLY A 90 -4.32 -16.01 -8.47
C GLY A 90 -5.16 -16.34 -7.23
N ASN A 91 -5.14 -17.61 -6.82
CA ASN A 91 -5.86 -18.10 -5.65
C ASN A 91 -5.29 -17.53 -4.33
N ALA A 92 -5.96 -17.80 -3.22
CA ALA A 92 -5.60 -17.27 -1.90
C ALA A 92 -4.17 -17.64 -1.48
N VAL A 93 -3.75 -18.87 -1.76
CA VAL A 93 -2.41 -19.39 -1.42
C VAL A 93 -1.34 -18.62 -2.20
N THR A 94 -1.54 -18.46 -3.51
CA THR A 94 -0.63 -17.70 -4.39
C THR A 94 -0.54 -16.24 -3.95
N ARG A 95 -1.66 -15.60 -3.67
CA ARG A 95 -1.70 -14.22 -3.20
C ARG A 95 -0.95 -14.04 -1.87
N ASN A 96 -1.11 -14.98 -0.93
CA ASN A 96 -0.40 -14.95 0.34
C ASN A 96 1.12 -15.12 0.15
N ARG A 97 1.54 -16.02 -0.76
CA ARG A 97 2.95 -16.20 -1.11
C ARG A 97 3.56 -14.91 -1.67
N VAL A 98 2.91 -14.30 -2.65
CA VAL A 98 3.35 -13.02 -3.25
C VAL A 98 3.41 -11.92 -2.19
N LYS A 99 2.38 -11.78 -1.37
CA LYS A 99 2.33 -10.78 -0.28
C LYS A 99 3.44 -10.98 0.74
N ARG A 100 3.77 -12.23 1.07
CA ARG A 100 4.86 -12.57 1.99
C ARG A 100 6.21 -12.21 1.38
N GLY A 101 6.44 -12.54 0.11
CA GLY A 101 7.65 -12.17 -0.63
C GLY A 101 7.86 -10.65 -0.70
N LEU A 102 6.80 -9.90 -1.04
CA LEU A 102 6.87 -8.44 -1.08
C LEU A 102 7.22 -7.83 0.29
N ARG A 103 6.65 -8.35 1.38
CA ARG A 103 7.00 -7.89 2.74
C ARG A 103 8.47 -8.11 3.07
N HIS A 104 9.03 -9.22 2.60
CA HIS A 104 10.45 -9.51 2.81
C HIS A 104 11.33 -8.55 2.02
N LEU A 105 11.02 -8.33 0.75
CA LEU A 105 11.76 -7.43 -0.13
C LEU A 105 11.66 -5.95 0.29
N CYS A 106 10.50 -5.52 0.82
CA CYS A 106 10.32 -4.14 1.27
C CYS A 106 10.99 -3.84 2.62
N ARG A 107 11.41 -4.84 3.39
CA ARG A 107 11.98 -4.62 4.72
C ARG A 107 13.16 -3.63 4.73
N PRO A 108 14.22 -3.84 3.94
CA PRO A 108 15.32 -2.89 3.89
C PRO A 108 14.91 -1.51 3.34
N LEU A 109 13.96 -1.48 2.40
CA LEU A 109 13.52 -0.24 1.76
C LEU A 109 12.68 0.67 2.69
N VAL A 110 12.08 0.11 3.73
CA VAL A 110 11.29 0.91 4.69
C VAL A 110 12.16 1.82 5.52
N ASP A 111 13.38 1.38 5.84
CA ASP A 111 14.32 2.16 6.63
C ASP A 111 14.85 3.41 5.87
N GLU A 112 14.67 3.43 4.55
CA GLU A 112 15.02 4.58 3.68
C GLU A 112 13.89 5.61 3.56
N LEU A 113 12.70 5.32 4.10
CA LEU A 113 11.55 6.21 3.99
C LEU A 113 11.64 7.36 5.00
N GLU A 114 11.37 8.57 4.51
CA GLU A 114 11.17 9.74 5.36
C GLU A 114 9.91 9.57 6.23
N ASP A 115 9.93 10.15 7.42
CA ASP A 115 8.79 10.17 8.32
C ASP A 115 7.55 10.74 7.63
N GLY A 116 6.40 10.14 7.93
CA GLY A 116 5.12 10.52 7.31
C GLY A 116 4.92 10.02 5.88
N THR A 117 5.86 9.23 5.33
CA THR A 117 5.71 8.64 4.00
C THR A 117 4.83 7.41 4.05
N VAL A 118 3.91 7.33 3.11
CA VAL A 118 3.01 6.18 2.92
C VAL A 118 3.25 5.58 1.55
N VAL A 119 3.52 4.28 1.51
CA VAL A 119 3.77 3.56 0.26
C VAL A 119 2.81 2.39 0.12
N VAL A 120 2.20 2.24 -1.05
CA VAL A 120 1.36 1.09 -1.39
C VAL A 120 1.96 0.36 -2.58
N VAL A 121 2.26 -0.92 -2.38
CA VAL A 121 2.74 -1.81 -3.43
C VAL A 121 1.60 -2.69 -3.90
N ARG A 122 1.21 -2.52 -5.16
CA ARG A 122 0.19 -3.34 -5.83
C ARG A 122 0.85 -4.36 -6.74
N ALA A 123 0.70 -5.64 -6.44
CA ALA A 123 1.16 -6.72 -7.31
C ALA A 123 0.26 -6.89 -8.52
N LEU A 124 0.85 -7.14 -9.67
CA LEU A 124 0.18 -7.49 -10.93
C LEU A 124 0.29 -9.01 -11.18
N PRO A 125 -0.52 -9.59 -12.09
CA PRO A 125 -0.45 -11.02 -12.43
C PRO A 125 0.95 -11.47 -12.86
N ALA A 126 1.71 -10.61 -13.53
CA ALA A 126 3.08 -10.87 -13.94
C ALA A 126 4.04 -11.16 -12.77
N ALA A 127 3.70 -10.75 -11.54
CA ALA A 127 4.50 -11.08 -10.35
C ALA A 127 4.56 -12.59 -10.05
N VAL A 128 3.58 -13.36 -10.53
CA VAL A 128 3.56 -14.84 -10.38
C VAL A 128 4.31 -15.52 -11.51
N THR A 129 4.16 -15.02 -12.73
CA THR A 129 4.79 -15.61 -13.91
C THR A 129 6.28 -15.25 -14.03
N GLN A 130 6.70 -14.14 -13.45
CA GLN A 130 8.07 -13.64 -13.50
C GLN A 130 8.59 -13.27 -12.09
N PRO A 131 8.70 -14.24 -11.17
CA PRO A 131 9.08 -13.98 -9.78
C PRO A 131 10.48 -13.36 -9.66
N ASP A 132 11.42 -13.74 -10.54
CA ASP A 132 12.80 -13.24 -10.52
C ASP A 132 12.90 -11.73 -10.81
N ARG A 133 11.93 -11.19 -11.55
CA ARG A 133 11.89 -9.76 -11.87
C ARG A 133 11.28 -8.90 -10.75
N VAL A 134 10.52 -9.50 -9.86
CA VAL A 134 9.78 -8.76 -8.81
C VAL A 134 10.71 -7.91 -7.95
N ALA A 135 11.86 -8.44 -7.56
CA ALA A 135 12.82 -7.71 -6.72
C ALA A 135 13.38 -6.47 -7.45
N ARG A 136 13.83 -6.64 -8.71
CA ARG A 136 14.37 -5.54 -9.53
C ARG A 136 13.29 -4.49 -9.85
N ASP A 137 12.10 -4.95 -10.21
CA ASP A 137 10.98 -4.08 -10.55
C ASP A 137 10.52 -3.29 -9.31
N LEU A 138 10.52 -3.91 -8.13
CA LEU A 138 10.21 -3.26 -6.87
C LEU A 138 11.21 -2.15 -6.55
N ASP A 139 12.49 -2.46 -6.60
CA ASP A 139 13.56 -1.49 -6.34
C ASP A 139 13.47 -0.29 -7.29
N GLY A 140 13.39 -0.55 -8.59
CA GLY A 140 13.27 0.51 -9.58
C GLY A 140 11.99 1.35 -9.46
N ALA A 141 10.84 0.73 -9.16
CA ALA A 141 9.58 1.43 -8.95
C ALA A 141 9.59 2.26 -7.66
N TRP A 142 10.19 1.71 -6.60
CA TRP A 142 10.31 2.34 -5.29
C TRP A 142 11.10 3.65 -5.37
N HIS A 143 12.34 3.59 -5.83
CA HIS A 143 13.19 4.77 -5.98
C HIS A 143 12.60 5.80 -6.95
N GLN A 144 11.96 5.34 -8.03
CA GLN A 144 11.30 6.26 -8.96
C GLN A 144 10.09 6.96 -8.32
N ALA A 145 9.31 6.25 -7.50
CA ALA A 145 8.18 6.85 -6.78
C ALA A 145 8.66 7.88 -5.74
N LEU A 146 9.71 7.56 -4.98
CA LEU A 146 10.27 8.49 -3.99
C LEU A 146 10.87 9.75 -4.65
N ARG A 147 11.56 9.60 -5.78
CA ARG A 147 12.06 10.78 -6.53
C ARG A 147 10.97 11.71 -7.02
N LYS A 148 9.82 11.16 -7.39
CA LYS A 148 8.66 11.96 -7.82
C LYS A 148 7.91 12.59 -6.65
N LEU A 149 8.09 12.07 -5.43
CA LEU A 149 7.46 12.58 -4.21
C LEU A 149 8.23 13.76 -3.61
N ARG A 150 9.52 13.85 -3.88
CA ARG A 150 10.39 14.98 -3.48
C ARG A 150 10.14 16.18 -4.35
#